data_895c43514a767d51dc36585ae5788465
#
_entry.id   895c43514a767d51dc36585ae5788465
#
_cell.length_a   1.000
_cell.length_b   1.000
_cell.length_c   1.000
_cell.angle_alpha   90.00
_cell.angle_beta   90.00
_cell.angle_gamma   90.00
#
_symmetry.space_group_name_H-M   'P 1'
#
loop_
_entity.id
_entity.type
_entity.pdbx_description
1 polymer ?
#
loop_
_entity_poly.entity_id
_entity_poly.type
_entity_poly.pdbx_seq_one_letter_code
_entity_poly.pdbx_strand_id
1 'polypeptide(L)' 'MAKELNVIPRKRLCEQLGISSKTIKRWITNRNFPEPMKASGQEPLFDANAVKNWFEKMEARDD' A
#
# COMPACT_ATOMS: atom_id res chain seq x y z
N MET A 1 21.91 13.40 2.29
CA MET A 1 21.27 12.93 1.50
C MET A 1 19.92 12.86 1.72
N ALA A 2 19.20 13.40 1.13
CA ALA A 2 17.86 13.42 1.38
C ALA A 2 17.25 12.17 0.96
N LYS A 3 16.56 11.58 1.84
CA LYS A 3 15.96 10.45 1.53
C LYS A 3 14.58 10.76 1.32
N GLU A 4 14.05 10.73 0.21
CA GLU A 4 12.68 10.98 -0.02
C GLU A 4 11.85 9.84 0.35
N LEU A 5 10.89 10.03 1.19
CA LEU A 5 9.97 8.97 1.56
C LEU A 5 8.80 9.01 0.64
N ASN A 6 8.63 8.01 -0.16
CA ASN A 6 7.49 7.93 -1.03
C ASN A 6 6.37 7.24 -0.29
N VAL A 7 5.52 8.00 0.34
CA VAL A 7 4.40 7.41 1.07
C VAL A 7 3.10 7.95 0.52
N ILE A 8 2.05 7.20 0.68
CA ILE A 8 0.75 7.59 0.18
C ILE A 8 -0.30 7.26 1.23
N PRO A 9 -1.18 8.19 1.55
CA PRO A 9 -2.22 7.93 2.54
C PRO A 9 -3.18 6.86 2.04
N ARG A 10 -3.75 6.13 2.97
CA ARG A 10 -4.65 5.05 2.59
C ARG A 10 -5.78 5.56 1.70
N LYS A 11 -6.35 6.70 2.02
CA LYS A 11 -7.43 7.23 1.26
C LYS A 11 -7.02 7.44 -0.19
N ARG A 12 -5.86 8.02 -0.38
CA ARG A 12 -5.39 8.30 -1.71
C ARG A 12 -5.08 7.00 -2.43
N LEU A 13 -4.51 6.06 -1.73
CA LEU A 13 -4.19 4.78 -2.33
C LEU A 13 -5.45 4.07 -2.82
N CYS A 14 -6.49 4.11 -2.01
CA CYS A 14 -7.75 3.50 -2.40
C CYS A 14 -8.30 4.16 -3.64
N GLU A 15 -8.18 5.46 -3.74
CA GLU A 15 -8.67 6.16 -4.90
C GLU A 15 -7.90 5.78 -6.14
N GLN A 16 -6.61 5.69 -6.02
CA GLN A 16 -5.79 5.34 -7.15
C GLN A 16 -6.05 3.93 -7.63
N LEU A 17 -6.30 3.04 -6.73
CA LEU A 17 -6.55 1.66 -7.08
C LEU A 17 -8.01 1.37 -7.38
N GLY A 18 -8.87 2.30 -7.05
CA GLY A 18 -10.28 2.10 -7.27
C GLY A 18 -10.89 1.05 -6.38
N ILE A 19 -10.40 0.95 -5.16
CA ILE A 19 -10.94 -0.04 -4.23
C ILE A 19 -11.26 0.63 -2.92
N SER A 20 -11.94 -0.09 -2.04
CA SER A 20 -12.31 0.47 -0.76
C SER A 20 -11.28 0.11 0.29
N SER A 21 -11.33 0.79 1.40
CA SER A 21 -10.37 0.51 2.45
C SER A 21 -10.59 -0.88 3.02
N LYS A 22 -11.79 -1.41 2.91
CA LYS A 22 -12.08 -2.74 3.35
C LYS A 22 -11.27 -3.72 2.52
N THR A 23 -11.19 -3.49 1.23
CA THR A 23 -10.46 -4.35 0.33
C THR A 23 -8.98 -4.34 0.67
N ILE A 24 -8.45 -3.18 0.98
CA ILE A 24 -7.05 -3.08 1.34
C ILE A 24 -6.76 -3.86 2.61
N LYS A 25 -7.64 -3.77 3.58
CA LYS A 25 -7.46 -4.50 4.81
C LYS A 25 -7.47 -5.98 4.55
N ARG A 26 -8.32 -6.43 3.67
CA ARG A 26 -8.41 -7.83 3.34
C ARG A 26 -7.12 -8.28 2.65
N TRP A 27 -6.59 -7.47 1.77
CA TRP A 27 -5.34 -7.80 1.09
C TRP A 27 -4.18 -7.92 2.08
N ILE A 28 -4.15 -7.03 3.05
CA ILE A 28 -3.09 -7.09 4.05
C ILE A 28 -3.16 -8.40 4.80
N THR A 29 -4.34 -8.82 5.11
CA THR A 29 -4.51 -10.05 5.87
C THR A 29 -4.32 -11.31 5.02
N ASN A 30 -4.86 -11.32 3.84
CA ASN A 30 -4.86 -12.52 3.03
C ASN A 30 -3.85 -12.60 1.91
N ARG A 31 -3.37 -11.47 1.44
CA ARG A 31 -2.45 -11.47 0.31
C ARG A 31 -1.10 -10.89 0.61
N ASN A 32 -0.80 -10.72 1.84
CA ASN A 32 0.51 -10.19 2.21
C ASN A 32 0.77 -8.81 1.64
N PHE A 33 -0.25 -8.01 1.51
CA PHE A 33 -0.07 -6.65 1.04
C PHE A 33 0.74 -5.88 2.09
N PRO A 34 1.59 -4.95 1.69
CA PRO A 34 2.42 -4.21 2.65
C PRO A 34 1.56 -3.50 3.69
N GLU A 35 1.95 -3.60 4.92
CA GLU A 35 1.22 -2.95 5.98
C GLU A 35 1.52 -1.48 6.02
N PRO A 36 0.58 -0.66 6.44
CA PRO A 36 0.80 0.77 6.50
C PRO A 36 1.68 1.14 7.67
N MET A 37 2.36 2.27 7.53
CA MET A 37 3.13 2.81 8.62
C MET A 37 2.23 3.67 9.43
N LYS A 38 2.30 3.57 10.73
CA LYS A 38 1.48 4.35 11.57
C LYS A 38 2.13 5.62 11.91
N ALA A 39 1.64 6.70 11.45
CA ALA A 39 2.18 7.98 11.85
C ALA A 39 1.36 8.39 13.03
N SER A 40 1.92 9.04 13.96
CA SER A 40 1.23 9.36 15.18
C SER A 40 -0.06 10.11 14.94
N GLY A 41 -1.14 9.51 15.30
CA GLY A 41 -2.42 10.15 15.24
C GLY A 41 -2.91 10.49 13.86
N GLN A 42 -2.25 10.01 12.87
CA GLN A 42 -2.65 10.34 11.54
C GLN A 42 -3.17 9.13 10.80
N GLU A 43 -3.66 9.38 9.63
CA GLU A 43 -4.15 8.33 8.82
C GLU A 43 -3.00 7.44 8.41
N PRO A 44 -3.19 6.17 8.25
CA PRO A 44 -2.13 5.25 7.86
C PRO A 44 -1.51 5.62 6.53
N LEU A 45 -0.21 5.53 6.45
CA LEU A 45 0.51 5.84 5.24
C LEU A 45 1.15 4.57 4.72
N PHE A 46 1.03 4.36 3.43
CA PHE A 46 1.63 3.18 2.82
C PHE A 46 2.90 3.57 2.10
N ASP A 47 3.86 2.65 2.08
CA ASP A 47 5.09 2.88 1.37
C ASP A 47 4.82 2.65 -0.11
N ALA A 48 4.87 3.68 -0.91
CA ALA A 48 4.55 3.57 -2.31
C ALA A 48 5.45 2.59 -3.03
N ASN A 49 6.70 2.51 -2.64
CA ASN A 49 7.61 1.57 -3.26
C ASN A 49 7.24 0.13 -2.93
N ALA A 50 6.85 -0.10 -1.70
CA ALA A 50 6.46 -1.44 -1.30
C ALA A 50 5.20 -1.85 -2.04
N VAL A 51 4.27 -0.93 -2.21
CA VAL A 51 3.04 -1.22 -2.92
C VAL A 51 3.36 -1.54 -4.37
N LYS A 52 4.23 -0.78 -4.96
CA LYS A 52 4.59 -1.01 -6.34
C LYS A 52 5.25 -2.37 -6.51
N ASN A 53 6.14 -2.71 -5.60
CA ASN A 53 6.81 -4.00 -5.65
C ASN A 53 5.82 -5.15 -5.50
N TRP A 54 4.84 -4.95 -4.64
CA TRP A 54 3.84 -5.97 -4.42
C TRP A 54 3.06 -6.26 -5.70
N PHE A 55 2.68 -5.21 -6.42
CA PHE A 55 1.96 -5.39 -7.66
C PHE A 55 2.85 -6.02 -8.73
N GLU A 56 4.10 -5.65 -8.76
CA GLU A 56 5.00 -6.22 -9.73
C GLU A 56 5.18 -7.70 -9.50
N LYS A 57 5.25 -8.09 -8.25
CA LYS A 57 5.37 -9.49 -7.95
C LYS A 57 4.14 -10.25 -8.36
N MET A 58 2.98 -9.66 -8.18
CA MET A 58 1.76 -10.31 -8.57
C MET A 58 1.71 -10.51 -10.05
N GLU A 59 2.12 -9.52 -10.80
CA GLU A 59 2.10 -9.64 -12.23
C GLU A 59 3.10 -10.67 -12.71
N ALA A 60 4.22 -10.70 -12.10
CA ALA A 60 5.24 -11.64 -12.48
C ALA A 60 4.79 -13.06 -12.26
N ARG A 61 3.93 -13.28 -11.29
CA ARG A 61 3.50 -14.58 -11.01
C ARG A 61 2.66 -15.09 -12.07
N ASP A 62 1.92 -14.34 -12.59
CA ASP A 62 1.20 -14.79 -13.66
C ASP A 62 0.89 -16.14 -13.75
N ASP A 63 0.38 -16.68 -13.45
CA ASP A 63 0.06 -17.96 -13.65
C ASP A 63 -1.09 -18.17 -13.77
#